data_899b8190ff0ea2859474112b526e26eb
#
_entry.id   899b8190ff0ea2859474112b526e26eb
#
_cell.length_a   1.000
_cell.length_b   1.000
_cell.length_c   1.000
_cell.angle_alpha   90.00
_cell.angle_beta   90.00
_cell.angle_gamma   90.00
#
_symmetry.space_group_name_H-M   'P 1'
#
loop_
_entity.id
_entity.type
_entity.pdbx_description
1 polymer ?
#
loop_
_entity_poly.entity_id
_entity_poly.type
_entity_poly.pdbx_seq_one_letter_code
_entity_poly.pdbx_strand_id
1 'polypeptide(L)'
;MLIPRKFPGETAIVSGTGPSLTPEVIATCNQARKEGRVKIFAANRAIDVMDADVFHACNWQFYEAYYEGLKDKPCDKWTTRPELEGKYEGVNYIEERWEPGLSKDPSYIHAHHGTGPQLVNIAYLYGCTRLILVGWDMRYPGKLDSTNRNYSGPRHFFRDEGFPPGEDALTVNHWSRTTEDGTKFGLIREMSTIKPEDYGIEIINATPDSGMKCFPMGNLCDVIK
;
A
#
# COMPACT_ATOMS: atom_id res chain seq x y z
N MET A 1 9.82 12.97 12.02
CA MET A 1 10.94 11.97 12.16
C MET A 1 11.51 11.69 10.78
N LEU A 2 12.73 11.09 10.65
CA LEU A 2 13.28 10.70 9.34
C LEU A 2 13.02 9.21 9.11
N ILE A 3 12.63 8.84 7.89
CA ILE A 3 12.55 7.44 7.49
C ILE A 3 13.99 6.86 7.43
N PRO A 4 14.26 5.76 8.15
CA PRO A 4 15.59 5.17 8.20
C PRO A 4 15.87 4.31 6.95
N ARG A 5 17.10 4.39 6.41
CA ARG A 5 17.53 3.55 5.30
C ARG A 5 17.98 2.15 5.79
N LYS A 6 17.05 1.32 6.26
CA LYS A 6 17.34 0.01 6.88
C LYS A 6 17.55 -1.14 5.88
N PHE A 7 17.05 -1.04 4.64
CA PHE A 7 16.98 -2.15 3.67
C PHE A 7 17.63 -1.80 2.32
N PRO A 8 18.90 -1.30 2.29
CA PRO A 8 19.54 -0.85 1.06
C PRO A 8 19.75 -2.00 0.08
N GLY A 9 19.19 -1.87 -1.14
CA GLY A 9 19.29 -2.86 -2.21
C GLY A 9 18.35 -4.07 -2.09
N GLU A 10 17.55 -4.13 -1.02
CA GLU A 10 16.64 -5.26 -0.77
C GLU A 10 15.41 -5.23 -1.69
N THR A 11 14.78 -6.40 -1.84
CA THR A 11 13.46 -6.54 -2.47
C THR A 11 12.36 -6.34 -1.43
N ALA A 12 11.38 -5.51 -1.74
CA ALA A 12 10.18 -5.30 -0.92
C ALA A 12 8.94 -5.89 -1.57
N ILE A 13 8.14 -6.63 -0.80
CA ILE A 13 6.72 -6.86 -1.08
C ILE A 13 5.96 -5.65 -0.52
N VAL A 14 5.24 -4.93 -1.37
CA VAL A 14 4.37 -3.83 -0.96
C VAL A 14 2.92 -4.31 -1.09
N SER A 15 2.31 -4.61 0.04
CA SER A 15 0.98 -5.21 0.08
C SER A 15 -0.11 -4.15 0.12
N GLY A 16 -1.03 -4.21 -0.86
CA GLY A 16 -2.36 -3.62 -0.75
C GLY A 16 -3.31 -4.50 0.06
N THR A 17 -4.61 -4.25 -0.09
CA THR A 17 -5.67 -5.00 0.62
C THR A 17 -6.72 -5.58 -0.31
N GLY A 18 -6.45 -5.65 -1.60
CA GLY A 18 -7.39 -6.16 -2.59
C GLY A 18 -7.66 -7.67 -2.46
N PRO A 19 -8.76 -8.17 -3.02
CA PRO A 19 -9.19 -9.57 -2.86
C PRO A 19 -8.25 -10.60 -3.48
N SER A 20 -7.32 -10.20 -4.35
CA SER A 20 -6.25 -11.07 -4.86
C SER A 20 -5.20 -11.43 -3.81
N LEU A 21 -5.24 -10.80 -2.63
CA LEU A 21 -4.40 -11.18 -1.49
C LEU A 21 -4.97 -12.45 -0.83
N THR A 22 -4.88 -13.56 -1.55
CA THR A 22 -5.39 -14.88 -1.10
C THR A 22 -4.48 -15.50 -0.03
N PRO A 23 -4.97 -16.52 0.70
CA PRO A 23 -4.13 -17.26 1.66
C PRO A 23 -2.83 -17.81 1.04
N GLU A 24 -2.84 -18.25 -0.22
CA GLU A 24 -1.67 -18.77 -0.93
C GLU A 24 -0.66 -17.65 -1.22
N VAL A 25 -1.12 -16.47 -1.66
CA VAL A 25 -0.27 -15.28 -1.87
C VAL A 25 0.36 -14.86 -0.56
N ILE A 26 -0.43 -14.78 0.52
CA ILE A 26 0.04 -14.43 1.86
C ILE A 26 1.12 -15.41 2.33
N ALA A 27 0.85 -16.72 2.23
CA ALA A 27 1.79 -17.77 2.64
C ALA A 27 3.11 -17.68 1.85
N THR A 28 3.04 -17.45 0.54
CA THR A 28 4.21 -17.29 -0.33
C THR A 28 5.06 -16.09 0.09
N CYS A 29 4.43 -14.94 0.35
CA CYS A 29 5.13 -13.73 0.79
C CYS A 29 5.79 -13.92 2.17
N ASN A 30 5.06 -14.46 3.15
CA ASN A 30 5.57 -14.69 4.50
C ASN A 30 6.72 -15.71 4.51
N GLN A 31 6.63 -16.75 3.68
CA GLN A 31 7.71 -17.73 3.53
C GLN A 31 8.97 -17.09 2.93
N ALA A 32 8.83 -16.29 1.87
CA ALA A 32 9.95 -15.59 1.26
C ALA A 32 10.62 -14.59 2.25
N ARG A 33 9.82 -13.91 3.09
CA ARG A 33 10.36 -13.08 4.16
C ARG A 33 11.14 -13.89 5.18
N LYS A 34 10.58 -15.02 5.63
CA LYS A 34 11.23 -15.92 6.59
C LYS A 34 12.57 -16.45 6.06
N GLU A 35 12.67 -16.66 4.76
CA GLU A 35 13.89 -17.07 4.07
C GLU A 35 14.88 -15.90 3.82
N GLY A 36 14.52 -14.68 4.21
CA GLY A 36 15.36 -13.49 4.03
C GLY A 36 15.43 -12.96 2.60
N ARG A 37 14.57 -13.43 1.69
CA ARG A 37 14.57 -13.01 0.28
C ARG A 37 13.90 -11.67 0.05
N VAL A 38 12.96 -11.28 0.92
CA VAL A 38 12.20 -10.04 0.81
C VAL A 38 11.95 -9.39 2.16
N LYS A 39 11.64 -8.10 2.13
CA LYS A 39 11.01 -7.36 3.23
C LYS A 39 9.53 -7.14 2.93
N ILE A 40 8.68 -7.13 3.94
CA ILE A 40 7.23 -6.92 3.76
C ILE A 40 6.81 -5.56 4.30
N PHE A 41 6.20 -4.77 3.43
CA PHE A 41 5.56 -3.50 3.73
C PHE A 41 4.05 -3.68 3.62
N ALA A 42 3.34 -3.59 4.75
CA ALA A 42 1.91 -3.89 4.84
C ALA A 42 1.06 -2.63 5.00
N ALA A 43 0.03 -2.50 4.15
CA ALA A 43 -0.96 -1.42 4.23
C ALA A 43 -2.19 -1.86 5.04
N ASN A 44 -2.64 -1.02 5.96
CA ASN A 44 -3.89 -1.22 6.68
C ASN A 44 -4.02 -2.66 7.24
N ARG A 45 -5.15 -3.32 7.04
CA ARG A 45 -5.40 -4.67 7.55
C ARG A 45 -4.55 -5.79 6.95
N ALA A 46 -3.71 -5.52 5.94
CA ALA A 46 -2.73 -6.52 5.52
C ALA A 46 -1.77 -6.92 6.66
N ILE A 47 -1.59 -6.05 7.66
CA ILE A 47 -0.81 -6.33 8.88
C ILE A 47 -1.38 -7.49 9.72
N ASP A 48 -2.65 -7.84 9.55
CA ASP A 48 -3.28 -8.94 10.31
C ASP A 48 -2.80 -10.31 9.83
N VAL A 49 -2.35 -10.40 8.57
CA VAL A 49 -2.02 -11.67 7.88
C VAL A 49 -0.61 -11.72 7.30
N MET A 50 0.04 -10.56 7.17
CA MET A 50 1.40 -10.45 6.66
C MET A 50 2.40 -10.26 7.81
N ASP A 51 3.51 -10.99 7.77
CA ASP A 51 4.63 -10.83 8.70
C ASP A 51 5.44 -9.59 8.30
N ALA A 52 4.90 -8.38 8.59
CA ALA A 52 5.46 -7.14 8.10
C ALA A 52 6.75 -6.71 8.82
N ASP A 53 7.68 -6.12 8.07
CA ASP A 53 8.84 -5.37 8.58
C ASP A 53 8.48 -3.90 8.78
N VAL A 54 7.60 -3.37 7.93
CA VAL A 54 7.09 -2.00 7.98
C VAL A 54 5.59 -2.01 7.75
N PHE A 55 4.90 -1.23 8.56
CA PHE A 55 3.46 -1.02 8.48
C PHE A 55 3.14 0.44 8.24
N HIS A 56 2.09 0.69 7.46
CA HIS A 56 1.56 2.04 7.26
C HIS A 56 0.04 2.05 7.15
N ALA A 57 -0.58 3.05 7.79
CA ALA A 57 -1.97 3.42 7.59
C ALA A 57 -2.12 4.95 7.64
N CYS A 58 -2.86 5.50 6.68
CA CYS A 58 -3.08 6.95 6.60
C CYS A 58 -4.37 7.41 7.30
N ASN A 59 -5.26 6.51 7.72
CA ASN A 59 -6.54 6.87 8.34
C ASN A 59 -6.44 6.82 9.87
N TRP A 60 -6.82 7.90 10.54
CA TRP A 60 -6.83 7.96 12.01
C TRP A 60 -7.79 6.95 12.63
N GLN A 61 -8.94 6.68 11.96
CA GLN A 61 -9.92 5.67 12.39
C GLN A 61 -9.31 4.27 12.47
N PHE A 62 -8.34 3.95 11.60
CA PHE A 62 -7.64 2.68 11.66
C PHE A 62 -6.95 2.50 13.01
N TYR A 63 -6.24 3.51 13.49
CA TYR A 63 -5.52 3.44 14.75
C TYR A 63 -6.46 3.37 15.95
N GLU A 64 -7.58 4.09 15.92
CA GLU A 64 -8.59 4.01 16.98
C GLU A 64 -9.21 2.61 17.10
N ALA A 65 -9.46 1.96 15.96
CA ALA A 65 -10.09 0.64 15.93
C ALA A 65 -9.11 -0.52 16.18
N TYR A 66 -7.84 -0.42 15.72
CA TYR A 66 -6.95 -1.58 15.61
C TYR A 66 -5.61 -1.43 16.35
N TYR A 67 -5.34 -0.31 17.01
CA TYR A 67 -4.03 -0.09 17.65
C TYR A 67 -3.67 -1.16 18.69
N GLU A 68 -4.62 -1.62 19.47
CA GLU A 68 -4.37 -2.64 20.49
C GLU A 68 -3.82 -3.95 19.92
N GLY A 69 -4.27 -4.34 18.73
CA GLY A 69 -3.71 -5.50 18.02
C GLY A 69 -2.42 -5.21 17.24
N LEU A 70 -2.10 -3.92 17.05
CA LEU A 70 -0.93 -3.46 16.30
C LEU A 70 0.29 -3.18 17.20
N LYS A 71 0.07 -2.68 18.43
CA LYS A 71 1.13 -2.13 19.28
C LYS A 71 2.31 -3.07 19.50
N ASP A 72 2.03 -4.36 19.72
CA ASP A 72 3.04 -5.38 20.02
C ASP A 72 3.64 -6.06 18.78
N LYS A 73 3.19 -5.70 17.57
CA LYS A 73 3.78 -6.26 16.34
C LYS A 73 5.21 -5.72 16.12
N PRO A 74 6.20 -6.59 15.84
CA PRO A 74 7.62 -6.21 15.75
C PRO A 74 7.96 -5.60 14.38
N CYS A 75 7.26 -4.55 14.00
CA CYS A 75 7.47 -3.82 12.76
C CYS A 75 7.58 -2.31 13.01
N ASP A 76 8.26 -1.59 12.13
CA ASP A 76 8.21 -0.12 12.12
C ASP A 76 6.80 0.33 11.69
N LYS A 77 6.21 1.26 12.42
CA LYS A 77 4.84 1.71 12.18
C LYS A 77 4.84 3.18 11.80
N TRP A 78 4.16 3.53 10.71
CA TRP A 78 4.13 4.88 10.16
C TRP A 78 2.72 5.38 9.92
N THR A 79 2.53 6.68 10.08
CA THR A 79 1.31 7.40 9.70
C THR A 79 1.65 8.76 9.09
N THR A 80 0.77 9.27 8.22
CA THR A 80 0.85 10.65 7.70
C THR A 80 -0.12 11.59 8.43
N ARG A 81 -0.67 11.16 9.56
CA ARG A 81 -1.63 11.96 10.33
C ARG A 81 -0.93 12.65 11.50
N PRO A 82 -0.72 13.98 11.42
CA PRO A 82 -0.02 14.71 12.48
C PRO A 82 -0.76 14.65 13.82
N GLU A 83 -2.10 14.52 13.81
CA GLU A 83 -2.90 14.36 15.02
C GLU A 83 -2.65 13.04 15.78
N LEU A 84 -1.94 12.10 15.15
CA LEU A 84 -1.55 10.84 15.79
C LEU A 84 -0.13 10.85 16.34
N GLU A 85 0.64 11.89 16.04
CA GLU A 85 2.01 12.01 16.54
C GLU A 85 2.04 12.01 18.07
N GLY A 86 2.75 11.06 18.66
CA GLY A 86 2.83 10.90 20.11
C GLY A 86 1.57 10.34 20.80
N LYS A 87 0.45 10.15 20.06
CA LYS A 87 -0.79 9.58 20.61
C LYS A 87 -0.70 8.07 20.82
N TYR A 88 0.00 7.39 19.92
CA TYR A 88 0.15 5.93 19.93
C TYR A 88 1.63 5.55 20.01
N GLU A 89 2.02 4.80 21.04
CA GLU A 89 3.40 4.37 21.25
C GLU A 89 3.91 3.54 20.06
N GLY A 90 5.13 3.82 19.60
CA GLY A 90 5.76 3.10 18.49
C GLY A 90 5.20 3.43 17.10
N VAL A 91 4.26 4.38 16.98
CA VAL A 91 3.77 4.90 15.70
C VAL A 91 4.50 6.19 15.37
N ASN A 92 5.21 6.19 14.24
CA ASN A 92 6.00 7.32 13.77
C ASN A 92 5.19 8.18 12.80
N TYR A 93 5.30 9.49 12.92
CA TYR A 93 4.73 10.42 11.97
C TYR A 93 5.73 10.78 10.87
N ILE A 94 5.25 10.84 9.62
CA ILE A 94 5.95 11.36 8.45
C ILE A 94 5.07 12.36 7.69
N GLU A 95 5.62 13.52 7.34
CA GLU A 95 4.93 14.52 6.53
C GLU A 95 4.60 13.96 5.14
N GLU A 96 3.41 14.24 4.63
CA GLU A 96 3.06 13.99 3.23
C GLU A 96 2.98 15.30 2.44
N ARG A 97 3.48 15.29 1.21
CA ARG A 97 3.38 16.40 0.25
C ARG A 97 2.72 15.93 -1.02
N TRP A 98 1.85 16.78 -1.53
CA TRP A 98 1.06 16.48 -2.72
C TRP A 98 1.87 16.79 -3.99
N GLU A 99 2.90 15.99 -4.23
CA GLU A 99 3.79 16.10 -5.36
C GLU A 99 3.84 14.79 -6.15
N PRO A 100 4.02 14.82 -7.49
CA PRO A 100 4.12 13.62 -8.31
C PRO A 100 5.40 12.83 -8.03
N GLY A 101 5.36 11.52 -8.31
CA GLY A 101 6.51 10.63 -8.14
C GLY A 101 6.78 10.27 -6.69
N LEU A 102 8.04 9.99 -6.36
CA LEU A 102 8.50 9.63 -5.01
C LEU A 102 9.40 10.73 -4.43
N SER A 103 9.27 11.02 -3.15
CA SER A 103 10.26 11.82 -2.46
C SER A 103 11.58 11.06 -2.34
N LYS A 104 12.70 11.78 -2.54
CA LYS A 104 14.07 11.31 -2.24
C LYS A 104 14.55 11.81 -0.88
N ASP A 105 13.81 12.69 -0.23
CA ASP A 105 14.10 13.24 1.09
C ASP A 105 13.41 12.38 2.16
N PRO A 106 14.16 11.82 3.13
CA PRO A 106 13.57 10.96 4.15
C PRO A 106 12.71 11.68 5.19
N SER A 107 12.58 13.01 5.12
CA SER A 107 11.75 13.79 6.05
C SER A 107 10.29 13.90 5.64
N TYR A 108 9.93 13.55 4.41
CA TYR A 108 8.56 13.55 3.90
C TYR A 108 8.39 12.55 2.75
N ILE A 109 7.15 12.23 2.46
CA ILE A 109 6.78 11.39 1.32
C ILE A 109 5.91 12.17 0.32
N HIS A 110 5.98 11.77 -0.95
CA HIS A 110 5.04 12.22 -1.97
C HIS A 110 3.89 11.23 -2.03
N ALA A 111 2.67 11.70 -1.85
CA ALA A 111 1.47 10.93 -2.08
C ALA A 111 0.23 11.78 -1.90
N HIS A 112 -0.81 11.49 -2.66
CA HIS A 112 -2.02 12.30 -2.66
C HIS A 112 -3.24 11.55 -2.08
N HIS A 113 -3.35 10.24 -2.29
CA HIS A 113 -4.61 9.54 -2.12
C HIS A 113 -4.43 8.10 -1.65
N GLY A 114 -4.14 7.92 -0.39
CA GLY A 114 -4.26 6.61 0.22
C GLY A 114 -2.95 5.91 0.56
N THR A 115 -3.11 4.94 1.41
CA THR A 115 -2.02 4.21 2.08
C THR A 115 -1.06 3.53 1.11
N GLY A 116 -1.56 3.03 -0.02
CA GLY A 116 -0.73 2.26 -0.96
C GLY A 116 0.43 3.06 -1.55
N PRO A 117 0.20 4.17 -2.30
CA PRO A 117 1.26 5.01 -2.85
C PRO A 117 2.22 5.54 -1.78
N GLN A 118 1.71 5.93 -0.62
CA GLN A 118 2.52 6.32 0.54
C GLN A 118 3.49 5.21 0.94
N LEU A 119 3.01 3.98 1.00
CA LEU A 119 3.82 2.81 1.37
C LEU A 119 4.90 2.49 0.33
N VAL A 120 4.63 2.72 -0.96
CA VAL A 120 5.64 2.61 -2.04
C VAL A 120 6.77 3.61 -1.82
N ASN A 121 6.44 4.87 -1.49
CA ASN A 121 7.48 5.87 -1.19
C ASN A 121 8.25 5.50 0.08
N ILE A 122 7.58 5.02 1.12
CA ILE A 122 8.23 4.54 2.34
C ILE A 122 9.22 3.42 2.00
N ALA A 123 8.81 2.41 1.21
CA ALA A 123 9.69 1.31 0.82
C ALA A 123 10.94 1.77 0.05
N TYR A 124 10.79 2.73 -0.86
CA TYR A 124 11.90 3.38 -1.54
C TYR A 124 12.85 4.08 -0.57
N LEU A 125 12.33 4.88 0.37
CA LEU A 125 13.14 5.59 1.35
C LEU A 125 13.85 4.64 2.35
N TYR A 126 13.25 3.48 2.66
CA TYR A 126 13.95 2.40 3.39
C TYR A 126 15.14 1.83 2.63
N GLY A 127 15.29 2.16 1.35
CA GLY A 127 16.41 1.77 0.50
C GLY A 127 16.16 0.55 -0.37
N CYS A 128 14.92 0.04 -0.42
CA CYS A 128 14.57 -1.04 -1.31
C CYS A 128 14.70 -0.60 -2.78
N THR A 129 15.29 -1.47 -3.61
CA THR A 129 15.52 -1.18 -5.04
C THR A 129 14.62 -1.98 -5.96
N ARG A 130 13.92 -2.99 -5.45
CA ARG A 130 12.94 -3.78 -6.17
C ARG A 130 11.66 -3.88 -5.36
N LEU A 131 10.54 -3.40 -5.93
CA LEU A 131 9.24 -3.37 -5.27
C LEU A 131 8.27 -4.28 -6.01
N ILE A 132 7.71 -5.27 -5.31
CA ILE A 132 6.74 -6.22 -5.85
C ILE A 132 5.39 -5.92 -5.21
N LEU A 133 4.41 -5.52 -6.02
CA LEU A 133 3.08 -5.14 -5.56
C LEU A 133 2.16 -6.36 -5.53
N VAL A 134 1.50 -6.63 -4.40
CA VAL A 134 0.52 -7.69 -4.21
C VAL A 134 -0.76 -7.15 -3.60
N GLY A 135 -1.94 -7.65 -3.99
CA GLY A 135 -3.21 -7.13 -3.48
C GLY A 135 -3.59 -5.74 -4.02
N TRP A 136 -3.07 -5.36 -5.20
CA TRP A 136 -3.34 -4.09 -5.87
C TRP A 136 -4.31 -4.30 -7.04
N ASP A 137 -5.49 -4.82 -6.76
CA ASP A 137 -6.48 -5.20 -7.78
C ASP A 137 -6.95 -4.03 -8.63
N MET A 138 -7.21 -2.87 -8.03
CA MET A 138 -7.58 -1.63 -8.70
C MET A 138 -8.71 -1.79 -9.71
N ARG A 139 -9.58 -2.79 -9.51
CA ARG A 139 -10.78 -3.06 -10.32
C ARG A 139 -11.78 -3.89 -9.54
N TYR A 140 -13.02 -3.86 -9.99
CA TYR A 140 -14.03 -4.81 -9.55
C TYR A 140 -14.21 -5.95 -10.59
N PRO A 141 -14.43 -7.19 -10.15
CA PRO A 141 -14.75 -8.29 -11.05
C PRO A 141 -15.95 -7.96 -11.96
N GLY A 142 -15.83 -8.22 -13.25
CA GLY A 142 -16.91 -8.05 -14.24
C GLY A 142 -17.09 -6.65 -14.84
N LYS A 143 -16.43 -5.61 -14.32
CA LYS A 143 -16.35 -4.28 -14.93
C LYS A 143 -15.00 -3.63 -14.71
N LEU A 144 -14.48 -3.01 -15.76
CA LEU A 144 -13.17 -2.33 -15.75
C LEU A 144 -13.22 -0.92 -15.14
N ASP A 145 -14.39 -0.46 -14.68
CA ASP A 145 -14.52 0.88 -14.13
C ASP A 145 -14.69 0.84 -12.59
N SER A 146 -14.01 1.77 -11.95
CA SER A 146 -14.07 2.00 -10.51
C SER A 146 -15.42 2.61 -10.05
N THR A 147 -16.35 2.82 -10.98
CA THR A 147 -17.62 3.52 -10.72
C THR A 147 -18.78 2.56 -10.44
N ASN A 148 -18.54 1.24 -10.43
CA ASN A 148 -19.60 0.28 -10.17
C ASN A 148 -20.07 0.31 -8.72
N ARG A 149 -20.91 1.29 -8.41
CA ARG A 149 -21.56 1.47 -7.10
C ARG A 149 -22.44 0.30 -6.68
N ASN A 150 -22.79 -0.60 -7.62
CA ASN A 150 -23.66 -1.76 -7.40
C ASN A 150 -22.87 -3.05 -7.20
N TYR A 151 -21.55 -2.99 -7.09
CA TYR A 151 -20.76 -4.19 -6.82
C TYR A 151 -20.99 -4.66 -5.39
N SER A 152 -21.50 -5.88 -5.25
CA SER A 152 -21.81 -6.54 -3.97
C SER A 152 -20.77 -7.59 -3.55
N GLY A 153 -19.69 -7.76 -4.32
CA GLY A 153 -18.62 -8.70 -3.98
C GLY A 153 -17.57 -8.13 -3.06
N PRO A 154 -16.57 -8.93 -2.65
CA PRO A 154 -15.52 -8.51 -1.73
C PRO A 154 -14.66 -7.42 -2.37
N ARG A 155 -14.49 -6.30 -1.65
CA ARG A 155 -13.65 -5.15 -2.05
C ARG A 155 -12.22 -5.29 -1.54
N HIS A 156 -12.06 -6.03 -0.45
CA HIS A 156 -10.80 -6.34 0.21
C HIS A 156 -10.67 -7.84 0.43
N PHE A 157 -9.46 -8.32 0.71
CA PHE A 157 -9.21 -9.73 1.04
C PHE A 157 -9.93 -10.15 2.35
N PHE A 158 -10.10 -9.20 3.25
CA PHE A 158 -10.99 -9.33 4.40
C PHE A 158 -12.39 -8.89 3.97
N ARG A 159 -13.41 -9.62 4.36
CA ARG A 159 -14.80 -9.21 4.14
C ARG A 159 -15.05 -7.93 4.93
N ASP A 160 -15.93 -7.06 4.40
CA ASP A 160 -16.25 -5.74 4.97
C ASP A 160 -16.85 -5.77 6.41
N GLU A 161 -16.71 -6.86 7.11
CA GLU A 161 -17.08 -7.04 8.51
C GLU A 161 -16.17 -6.19 9.40
N GLY A 162 -16.66 -5.02 9.81
CA GLY A 162 -15.97 -4.14 10.75
C GLY A 162 -15.69 -2.72 10.28
N PHE A 163 -16.06 -2.35 9.05
CA PHE A 163 -16.08 -0.92 8.67
C PHE A 163 -17.41 -0.29 9.11
N PRO A 164 -17.37 0.94 9.65
CA PRO A 164 -18.61 1.68 9.91
C PRO A 164 -19.45 1.79 8.64
N PRO A 165 -20.78 1.68 8.73
CA PRO A 165 -21.66 1.89 7.59
C PRO A 165 -21.42 3.28 6.99
N GLY A 166 -21.07 3.33 5.69
CA GLY A 166 -20.82 4.57 4.95
C GLY A 166 -19.37 4.85 4.55
N GLU A 167 -18.36 4.18 5.15
CA GLU A 167 -16.96 4.31 4.70
C GLU A 167 -16.68 3.55 3.40
N ASP A 168 -17.45 2.51 3.10
CA ASP A 168 -17.41 1.76 1.84
C ASP A 168 -17.50 2.63 0.59
N ALA A 169 -18.33 3.67 0.63
CA ALA A 169 -18.53 4.56 -0.51
C ALA A 169 -17.31 5.43 -0.80
N LEU A 170 -16.47 5.70 0.19
CA LEU A 170 -15.25 6.50 0.03
C LEU A 170 -14.13 5.70 -0.64
N THR A 171 -13.99 4.42 -0.30
CA THR A 171 -12.93 3.55 -0.85
C THR A 171 -13.11 3.29 -2.34
N VAL A 172 -14.36 3.14 -2.80
CA VAL A 172 -14.70 2.89 -4.21
C VAL A 172 -14.34 4.05 -5.12
N ASN A 173 -14.44 5.27 -4.61
CA ASN A 173 -14.23 6.50 -5.37
C ASN A 173 -12.74 6.88 -5.52
N HIS A 174 -11.81 6.24 -4.79
CA HIS A 174 -10.40 6.63 -4.79
C HIS A 174 -9.57 6.07 -5.96
N TRP A 175 -10.06 5.05 -6.65
CA TRP A 175 -9.27 4.41 -7.71
C TRP A 175 -9.22 5.23 -9.01
N SER A 176 -10.30 5.95 -9.32
CA SER A 176 -10.37 6.81 -10.50
C SER A 176 -11.48 7.85 -10.30
N ARG A 177 -11.14 9.03 -9.80
CA ARG A 177 -12.05 10.19 -9.79
C ARG A 177 -11.73 11.12 -10.94
N THR A 178 -12.78 11.65 -11.55
CA THR A 178 -12.69 12.85 -12.38
C THR A 178 -13.26 14.00 -11.58
N THR A 179 -12.50 15.08 -11.41
CA THR A 179 -13.00 16.33 -10.82
C THR A 179 -13.91 17.07 -11.80
N GLU A 180 -14.63 18.09 -11.31
CA GLU A 180 -15.50 18.94 -12.12
C GLU A 180 -14.75 19.63 -13.27
N ASP A 181 -13.44 19.89 -13.12
CA ASP A 181 -12.55 20.45 -14.16
C ASP A 181 -12.00 19.40 -15.14
N GLY A 182 -12.44 18.15 -15.06
CA GLY A 182 -11.99 17.05 -15.91
C GLY A 182 -10.66 16.40 -15.50
N THR A 183 -10.05 16.82 -14.38
CA THR A 183 -8.83 16.23 -13.86
C THR A 183 -9.12 14.85 -13.28
N LYS A 184 -8.43 13.82 -13.78
CA LYS A 184 -8.56 12.46 -13.22
C LYS A 184 -7.72 12.34 -11.96
N PHE A 185 -8.37 11.95 -10.87
CA PHE A 185 -7.73 11.58 -9.61
C PHE A 185 -7.70 10.06 -9.42
N GLY A 186 -6.88 9.63 -8.49
CA GLY A 186 -6.95 8.28 -7.95
C GLY A 186 -5.60 7.57 -7.94
N LEU A 187 -5.57 6.46 -7.23
CA LEU A 187 -4.37 5.66 -6.97
C LEU A 187 -3.64 5.25 -8.25
N ILE A 188 -4.37 4.88 -9.31
CA ILE A 188 -3.74 4.49 -10.59
C ILE A 188 -3.01 5.67 -11.23
N ARG A 189 -3.61 6.87 -11.20
CA ARG A 189 -2.96 8.07 -11.75
C ARG A 189 -1.73 8.45 -10.94
N GLU A 190 -1.85 8.44 -9.63
CA GLU A 190 -0.74 8.73 -8.72
C GLU A 190 0.43 7.77 -8.98
N MET A 191 0.15 6.47 -8.98
CA MET A 191 1.15 5.45 -9.29
C MET A 191 1.77 5.63 -10.70
N SER A 192 1.00 6.10 -11.68
CA SER A 192 1.50 6.36 -13.04
C SER A 192 2.46 7.55 -13.15
N THR A 193 2.55 8.40 -12.12
CA THR A 193 3.55 9.48 -12.07
C THR A 193 4.94 8.98 -11.66
N ILE A 194 5.02 7.79 -11.09
CA ILE A 194 6.29 7.18 -10.69
C ILE A 194 6.94 6.58 -11.93
N LYS A 195 8.11 7.11 -12.28
CA LYS A 195 8.99 6.57 -13.30
C LYS A 195 10.15 5.86 -12.61
N PRO A 196 10.12 4.52 -12.49
CA PRO A 196 11.09 3.76 -11.70
C PRO A 196 12.55 4.07 -12.05
N GLU A 197 12.82 4.37 -13.32
CA GLU A 197 14.14 4.74 -13.85
C GLU A 197 14.72 6.02 -13.22
N ASP A 198 13.87 6.99 -12.83
CA ASP A 198 14.29 8.24 -12.19
C ASP A 198 14.80 8.00 -10.74
N TYR A 199 14.48 6.85 -10.18
CA TYR A 199 14.79 6.44 -8.80
C TYR A 199 15.79 5.28 -8.72
N GLY A 200 16.17 4.70 -9.86
CA GLY A 200 17.04 3.53 -9.91
C GLY A 200 16.42 2.29 -9.25
N ILE A 201 15.11 2.13 -9.38
CA ILE A 201 14.35 1.01 -8.81
C ILE A 201 13.60 0.24 -9.89
N GLU A 202 13.18 -0.97 -9.56
CA GLU A 202 12.23 -1.77 -10.32
C GLU A 202 10.91 -1.85 -9.56
N ILE A 203 9.78 -1.67 -10.25
CA ILE A 203 8.44 -1.91 -9.69
C ILE A 203 7.74 -2.93 -10.57
N ILE A 204 7.29 -4.05 -9.99
CA ILE A 204 6.56 -5.11 -10.67
C ILE A 204 5.19 -5.28 -10.00
N ASN A 205 4.13 -5.29 -10.78
CA ASN A 205 2.80 -5.60 -10.26
C ASN A 205 2.54 -7.12 -10.37
N ALA A 206 2.64 -7.82 -9.24
CA ALA A 206 2.38 -9.25 -9.16
C ALA A 206 0.91 -9.57 -8.77
N THR A 207 0.03 -8.58 -8.82
CA THR A 207 -1.41 -8.76 -8.60
C THR A 207 -2.06 -9.30 -9.87
N PRO A 208 -2.62 -10.52 -9.86
CA PRO A 208 -3.28 -11.09 -11.03
C PRO A 208 -4.40 -10.16 -11.54
N ASP A 209 -4.46 -9.98 -12.86
CA ASP A 209 -5.52 -9.21 -13.52
C ASP A 209 -5.75 -7.79 -12.98
N SER A 210 -4.79 -7.18 -12.30
CA SER A 210 -4.89 -5.82 -11.78
C SER A 210 -5.36 -4.81 -12.84
N GLY A 211 -6.21 -3.87 -12.45
CA GLY A 211 -6.56 -2.70 -13.27
C GLY A 211 -5.42 -1.70 -13.43
N MET A 212 -4.39 -1.77 -12.59
CA MET A 212 -3.21 -0.91 -12.66
C MET A 212 -2.18 -1.49 -13.62
N LYS A 213 -1.99 -0.84 -14.79
CA LYS A 213 -1.11 -1.28 -15.88
C LYS A 213 0.12 -0.38 -16.08
N CYS A 214 0.37 0.55 -15.18
CA CYS A 214 1.50 1.48 -15.28
C CYS A 214 2.87 0.83 -14.98
N PHE A 215 2.89 -0.38 -14.41
CA PHE A 215 4.09 -1.16 -14.18
C PHE A 215 4.02 -2.51 -14.88
N PRO A 216 5.18 -3.14 -15.19
CA PRO A 216 5.22 -4.51 -15.70
C PRO A 216 4.44 -5.47 -14.82
N MET A 217 3.68 -6.38 -15.44
CA MET A 217 3.00 -7.47 -14.74
C MET A 217 3.94 -8.65 -14.57
N GLY A 218 3.92 -9.30 -13.39
CA GLY A 218 4.71 -10.48 -13.10
C GLY A 218 3.91 -11.56 -12.38
N ASN A 219 4.35 -12.82 -12.50
CA ASN A 219 3.86 -13.89 -11.63
C ASN A 219 4.63 -13.83 -10.30
N LEU A 220 3.93 -13.87 -9.16
CA LEU A 220 4.55 -13.74 -7.85
C LEU A 220 5.68 -14.78 -7.63
N CYS A 221 5.42 -16.05 -7.97
CA CYS A 221 6.39 -17.13 -7.77
C CYS A 221 7.68 -16.95 -8.61
N ASP A 222 7.57 -16.23 -9.75
CA ASP A 222 8.72 -15.98 -10.62
C ASP A 222 9.52 -14.74 -10.19
N VAL A 223 8.85 -13.72 -9.67
CA VAL A 223 9.48 -12.45 -9.32
C VAL A 223 10.03 -12.40 -7.90
N ILE A 224 9.62 -13.32 -7.02
CA ILE A 224 10.04 -13.38 -5.61
C ILE A 224 11.32 -14.23 -5.38
N LYS A 225 11.96 -14.70 -6.44
CA LYS A 225 13.17 -15.57 -6.40
C LYS A 225 14.39 -14.89 -5.83
#